data_1846ee345de2707fdde88a2b0a4ec77b
#
_entry.id   1846ee345de2707fdde88a2b0a4ec77b
#
_cell.length_a   1.000
_cell.length_b   1.000
_cell.length_c   1.000
_cell.angle_alpha   90.00
_cell.angle_beta   90.00
_cell.angle_gamma   90.00
#
_symmetry.space_group_name_H-M   'P 1'
#
loop_
_entity.id
_entity.type
_entity.pdbx_description
1 polymer ?
#
loop_
_entity_poly.entity_id
_entity_poly.type
_entity_poly.pdbx_seq_one_letter_code
_entity_poly.pdbx_strand_id
1 'polypeptide(L)'
;MLRSIIDHKKVFVLALNGPGVGGGAAWFEGVADIILAAEGAYLQVPFNALGLVPENGSAINMSQSMGVHRANDFLMFGRKLTVEELENWGLVNRIFPKEGFHDHVVRFLQDQLAVNDGKSMIETKRLMNAPLRDGRLVAVVNAIDALAERFVEDAQKKRFEDKKKFLEGTEYAIEFFVLNYGY
;
A
#
# COMPACT_ATOMS: atom_id res chain seq x y z
N MET A 1 -3.22 12.10 9.71
CA MET A 1 -2.10 11.15 9.56
C MET A 1 -1.45 11.25 8.18
N LEU A 2 -2.12 10.98 7.06
CA LEU A 2 -1.46 10.93 5.74
C LEU A 2 -0.85 12.27 5.32
N ARG A 3 -1.54 13.40 5.55
CA ARG A 3 -0.98 14.74 5.32
C ARG A 3 0.37 14.93 6.03
N SER A 4 0.51 14.44 7.27
CA SER A 4 1.76 14.56 8.03
C SER A 4 2.90 13.75 7.41
N ILE A 5 2.58 12.64 6.72
CA ILE A 5 3.57 11.82 6.01
C ILE A 5 3.96 12.51 4.69
N ILE A 6 2.98 13.01 3.93
CA ILE A 6 3.21 13.75 2.68
C ILE A 6 4.10 14.98 2.94
N ASP A 7 3.83 15.72 4.02
CA ASP A 7 4.57 16.92 4.39
C ASP A 7 5.84 16.63 5.22
N HIS A 8 6.16 15.35 5.47
CA HIS A 8 7.29 14.99 6.31
C HIS A 8 8.63 15.31 5.64
N LYS A 9 9.47 16.06 6.33
CA LYS A 9 10.73 16.56 5.76
C LYS A 9 11.83 15.51 5.62
N LYS A 10 11.84 14.48 6.50
CA LYS A 10 12.83 13.40 6.43
C LYS A 10 12.43 12.36 5.41
N VAL A 11 13.39 11.64 4.88
CA VAL A 11 13.14 10.47 4.02
C VAL A 11 12.33 9.44 4.78
N PHE A 12 11.21 9.02 4.21
CA PHE A 12 10.35 8.00 4.77
C PHE A 12 10.65 6.66 4.09
N VAL A 13 11.29 5.77 4.82
CA VAL A 13 11.58 4.40 4.38
C VAL A 13 10.58 3.46 4.99
N LEU A 14 9.87 2.72 4.16
CA LEU A 14 8.99 1.64 4.59
C LEU A 14 9.72 0.30 4.51
N ALA A 15 9.77 -0.42 5.62
CA ALA A 15 10.29 -1.78 5.71
C ALA A 15 9.13 -2.78 5.81
N LEU A 16 8.75 -3.39 4.67
CA LEU A 16 7.67 -4.35 4.56
C LEU A 16 8.16 -5.74 5.01
N ASN A 17 7.99 -6.05 6.27
CA ASN A 17 8.52 -7.28 6.90
C ASN A 17 7.58 -8.51 6.79
N GLY A 18 6.49 -8.40 6.08
CA GLY A 18 5.51 -9.50 5.94
C GLY A 18 4.30 -9.08 5.14
N PRO A 19 3.16 -9.78 5.29
CA PRO A 19 1.94 -9.45 4.58
C PRO A 19 1.46 -8.02 4.84
N GLY A 20 1.31 -7.22 3.78
CA GLY A 20 0.65 -5.93 3.80
C GLY A 20 -0.78 -6.08 3.23
N VAL A 21 -1.80 -6.02 4.10
CA VAL A 21 -3.19 -6.23 3.67
C VAL A 21 -4.07 -5.05 4.05
N GLY A 22 -4.95 -4.66 3.13
CA GLY A 22 -5.96 -3.64 3.35
C GLY A 22 -5.48 -2.20 3.20
N GLY A 23 -6.27 -1.26 3.74
CA GLY A 23 -6.05 0.17 3.53
C GLY A 23 -4.71 0.68 4.04
N GLY A 24 -4.27 0.23 5.22
CA GLY A 24 -2.98 0.63 5.79
C GLY A 24 -1.80 0.35 4.85
N ALA A 25 -1.78 -0.83 4.23
CA ALA A 25 -0.80 -1.18 3.22
C ALA A 25 -0.80 -0.18 2.05
N ALA A 26 -1.96 0.07 1.44
CA ALA A 26 -2.08 1.00 0.32
C ALA A 26 -1.65 2.43 0.66
N TRP A 27 -1.87 2.87 1.91
CA TRP A 27 -1.53 4.26 2.30
C TRP A 27 -0.03 4.46 2.46
N PHE A 28 0.64 3.55 3.14
CA PHE A 28 2.05 3.71 3.45
C PHE A 28 2.93 3.47 2.23
N GLU A 29 2.67 2.39 1.48
CA GLU A 29 3.42 2.08 0.27
C GLU A 29 3.25 3.16 -0.79
N GLY A 30 2.04 3.73 -0.91
CA GLY A 30 1.78 4.79 -1.90
C GLY A 30 2.49 6.11 -1.63
N VAL A 31 2.94 6.39 -0.40
CA VAL A 31 3.59 7.66 -0.01
C VAL A 31 5.03 7.50 0.49
N ALA A 32 5.51 6.28 0.64
CA ALA A 32 6.90 6.03 1.02
C ALA A 32 7.87 6.54 -0.06
N ASP A 33 8.99 7.09 0.36
CA ASP A 33 10.06 7.52 -0.56
C ASP A 33 10.88 6.31 -1.04
N ILE A 34 11.04 5.32 -0.17
CA ILE A 34 11.78 4.08 -0.43
C ILE A 34 11.02 2.93 0.24
N ILE A 35 10.88 1.81 -0.47
CA ILE A 35 10.28 0.60 0.07
C ILE A 35 11.28 -0.55 -0.01
N LEU A 36 11.58 -1.12 1.15
CA LEU A 36 12.43 -2.30 1.33
C LEU A 36 11.56 -3.44 1.83
N ALA A 37 11.65 -4.62 1.22
CA ALA A 37 10.76 -5.72 1.52
C ALA A 37 11.51 -6.98 1.93
N ALA A 38 10.89 -7.80 2.79
CA ALA A 38 11.38 -9.12 3.12
C ALA A 38 10.93 -10.14 2.07
N GLU A 39 11.76 -11.14 1.78
CA GLU A 39 11.35 -12.31 1.00
C GLU A 39 10.07 -12.94 1.54
N GLY A 40 9.16 -13.29 0.63
CA GLY A 40 7.86 -13.88 0.96
C GLY A 40 6.82 -12.89 1.48
N ALA A 41 7.13 -11.60 1.63
CA ALA A 41 6.13 -10.58 1.87
C ALA A 41 5.26 -10.37 0.62
N TYR A 42 4.10 -9.75 0.79
CA TYR A 42 3.18 -9.45 -0.31
C TYR A 42 2.27 -8.28 0.05
N LEU A 43 1.64 -7.69 -0.97
CA LEU A 43 0.55 -6.72 -0.79
C LEU A 43 -0.76 -7.27 -1.33
N GLN A 44 -1.86 -6.95 -0.62
CA GLN A 44 -3.22 -7.18 -1.10
C GLN A 44 -4.16 -6.10 -0.55
N VAL A 45 -4.86 -5.40 -1.44
CA VAL A 45 -5.78 -4.31 -1.08
C VAL A 45 -7.16 -4.52 -1.69
N PRO A 46 -7.99 -5.40 -1.14
CA PRO A 46 -9.24 -5.86 -1.74
C PRO A 46 -10.40 -4.86 -1.55
N PHE A 47 -10.19 -3.57 -1.79
CA PHE A 47 -11.21 -2.53 -1.60
C PHE A 47 -12.52 -2.87 -2.31
N ASN A 48 -12.47 -3.14 -3.62
CA ASN A 48 -13.65 -3.34 -4.44
C ASN A 48 -14.39 -4.64 -4.08
N ALA A 49 -13.67 -5.67 -3.64
CA ALA A 49 -14.29 -6.90 -3.14
C ALA A 49 -15.14 -6.67 -1.87
N LEU A 50 -14.80 -5.63 -1.11
CA LEU A 50 -15.51 -5.22 0.11
C LEU A 50 -16.52 -4.09 -0.13
N GLY A 51 -16.76 -3.67 -1.38
CA GLY A 51 -17.62 -2.54 -1.70
C GLY A 51 -17.03 -1.18 -1.32
N LEU A 52 -15.70 -1.13 -1.09
CA LEU A 52 -14.93 0.07 -0.80
C LEU A 52 -14.26 0.62 -2.06
N VAL A 53 -13.72 1.80 -1.96
CA VAL A 53 -12.84 2.43 -2.95
C VAL A 53 -11.43 2.58 -2.38
N PRO A 54 -10.41 2.81 -3.23
CA PRO A 54 -9.06 3.10 -2.76
C PRO A 54 -9.03 4.31 -1.84
N GLU A 55 -8.63 4.10 -0.58
CA GLU A 55 -8.67 5.11 0.48
C GLU A 55 -7.44 6.03 0.46
N ASN A 56 -7.56 7.19 1.13
CA ASN A 56 -6.46 8.10 1.45
C ASN A 56 -5.57 8.47 0.26
N GLY A 57 -6.16 8.60 -0.94
CA GLY A 57 -5.43 8.98 -2.14
C GLY A 57 -4.56 7.88 -2.73
N SER A 58 -4.70 6.62 -2.26
CA SER A 58 -3.87 5.49 -2.72
C SER A 58 -3.97 5.26 -4.23
N ALA A 59 -5.12 5.55 -4.87
CA ALA A 59 -5.27 5.46 -6.32
C ALA A 59 -4.22 6.31 -7.06
N ILE A 60 -4.04 7.57 -6.66
CA ILE A 60 -3.07 8.48 -7.28
C ILE A 60 -1.63 8.09 -6.86
N ASN A 61 -1.40 7.83 -5.58
CA ASN A 61 -0.08 7.50 -5.07
C ASN A 61 0.48 6.22 -5.72
N MET A 62 -0.34 5.17 -5.82
CA MET A 62 0.06 3.92 -6.48
C MET A 62 0.28 4.11 -7.99
N SER A 63 -0.57 4.90 -8.66
CA SER A 63 -0.39 5.17 -10.09
C SER A 63 0.89 5.96 -10.39
N GLN A 64 1.31 6.84 -9.49
CA GLN A 64 2.58 7.56 -9.59
C GLN A 64 3.80 6.63 -9.44
N SER A 65 3.67 5.59 -8.62
CA SER A 65 4.76 4.65 -8.35
C SER A 65 4.90 3.57 -9.42
N MET A 66 3.79 2.91 -9.80
CA MET A 66 3.81 1.73 -10.68
C MET A 66 3.18 1.95 -12.06
N GLY A 67 2.66 3.14 -12.33
CA GLY A 67 1.93 3.48 -13.54
C GLY A 67 0.44 3.11 -13.47
N VAL A 68 -0.38 3.82 -14.27
CA VAL A 68 -1.85 3.77 -14.20
C VAL A 68 -2.40 2.35 -14.42
N HIS A 69 -1.91 1.63 -15.43
CA HIS A 69 -2.46 0.31 -15.76
C HIS A 69 -2.21 -0.73 -14.68
N ARG A 70 -1.01 -0.76 -14.09
CA ARG A 70 -0.67 -1.66 -12.99
C ARG A 70 -1.42 -1.29 -11.70
N ALA A 71 -1.55 0.01 -11.42
CA ALA A 71 -2.35 0.48 -10.30
C ALA A 71 -3.84 0.10 -10.45
N ASN A 72 -4.40 0.23 -11.65
CA ASN A 72 -5.77 -0.20 -11.93
C ASN A 72 -5.95 -1.72 -11.73
N ASP A 73 -5.05 -2.54 -12.28
CA ASP A 73 -5.08 -3.99 -12.08
C ASP A 73 -5.04 -4.35 -10.58
N PHE A 74 -4.12 -3.76 -9.83
CA PHE A 74 -3.97 -4.02 -8.41
C PHE A 74 -5.16 -3.55 -7.57
N LEU A 75 -5.60 -2.30 -7.77
CA LEU A 75 -6.66 -1.70 -6.94
C LEU A 75 -8.06 -2.14 -7.32
N MET A 76 -8.35 -2.35 -8.62
CA MET A 76 -9.69 -2.75 -9.07
C MET A 76 -9.96 -4.23 -8.81
N PHE A 77 -8.97 -5.10 -9.00
CA PHE A 77 -9.16 -6.53 -8.83
C PHE A 77 -8.74 -7.06 -7.46
N GLY A 78 -7.95 -6.29 -6.70
CA GLY A 78 -7.59 -6.62 -5.32
C GLY A 78 -6.78 -7.91 -5.20
N ARG A 79 -6.03 -8.27 -6.25
CA ARG A 79 -5.22 -9.49 -6.23
C ARG A 79 -4.01 -9.35 -5.31
N LYS A 80 -3.54 -10.46 -4.83
CA LYS A 80 -2.28 -10.54 -4.09
C LYS A 80 -1.10 -10.35 -5.06
N LEU A 81 -0.18 -9.44 -4.73
CA LEU A 81 1.08 -9.22 -5.43
C LEU A 81 2.24 -9.63 -4.54
N THR A 82 3.12 -10.49 -5.03
CA THR A 82 4.36 -10.83 -4.34
C THR A 82 5.36 -9.67 -4.36
N VAL A 83 6.36 -9.69 -3.49
CA VAL A 83 7.36 -8.61 -3.46
C VAL A 83 8.20 -8.56 -4.74
N GLU A 84 8.39 -9.69 -5.42
CA GLU A 84 9.07 -9.78 -6.71
C GLU A 84 8.23 -9.11 -7.82
N GLU A 85 6.91 -9.30 -7.83
CA GLU A 85 6.00 -8.58 -8.74
C GLU A 85 6.02 -7.09 -8.43
N LEU A 86 6.02 -6.69 -7.16
CA LEU A 86 6.05 -5.29 -6.73
C LEU A 86 7.38 -4.61 -7.08
N GLU A 87 8.50 -5.32 -7.00
CA GLU A 87 9.81 -4.85 -7.46
C GLU A 87 9.81 -4.66 -8.98
N ASN A 88 9.32 -5.65 -9.74
CA ASN A 88 9.18 -5.55 -11.20
C ASN A 88 8.21 -4.43 -11.64
N TRP A 89 7.27 -4.06 -10.79
CA TRP A 89 6.35 -2.96 -11.06
C TRP A 89 6.87 -1.60 -10.61
N GLY A 90 8.02 -1.57 -9.94
CA GLY A 90 8.69 -0.35 -9.51
C GLY A 90 8.17 0.22 -8.18
N LEU A 91 7.40 -0.56 -7.42
CA LEU A 91 6.94 -0.14 -6.08
C LEU A 91 7.98 -0.49 -5.01
N VAL A 92 8.53 -1.71 -5.03
CA VAL A 92 9.58 -2.14 -4.11
C VAL A 92 10.94 -1.83 -4.70
N ASN A 93 11.83 -1.22 -3.91
CA ASN A 93 13.17 -0.85 -4.34
C ASN A 93 14.18 -1.99 -4.18
N ARG A 94 14.04 -2.82 -3.13
CA ARG A 94 14.93 -3.96 -2.85
C ARG A 94 14.25 -4.99 -2.00
N ILE A 95 14.61 -6.25 -2.21
CA ILE A 95 14.18 -7.40 -1.42
C ILE A 95 15.38 -7.92 -0.64
N PHE A 96 15.17 -8.22 0.64
CA PHE A 96 16.17 -8.79 1.55
C PHE A 96 15.69 -10.13 2.12
N PRO A 97 16.60 -11.02 2.55
CA PRO A 97 16.24 -12.24 3.26
C PRO A 97 15.30 -11.95 4.43
N LYS A 98 14.32 -12.83 4.64
CA LYS A 98 13.36 -12.70 5.76
C LYS A 98 14.06 -12.82 7.10
N GLU A 99 15.00 -13.75 7.23
CA GLU A 99 15.80 -13.90 8.45
C GLU A 99 16.72 -12.68 8.62
N GLY A 100 16.68 -12.07 9.80
CA GLY A 100 17.45 -10.85 10.08
C GLY A 100 17.04 -9.63 9.24
N PHE A 101 15.84 -9.60 8.68
CA PHE A 101 15.37 -8.55 7.77
C PHE A 101 15.65 -7.13 8.28
N HIS A 102 15.33 -6.87 9.55
CA HIS A 102 15.58 -5.54 10.14
C HIS A 102 17.05 -5.15 10.10
N ASP A 103 17.95 -6.08 10.41
CA ASP A 103 19.39 -5.82 10.42
C ASP A 103 19.94 -5.58 9.01
N HIS A 104 19.40 -6.30 8.00
CA HIS A 104 19.70 -6.05 6.60
C HIS A 104 19.29 -4.64 6.17
N VAL A 105 18.08 -4.22 6.54
CA VAL A 105 17.57 -2.88 6.25
C VAL A 105 18.43 -1.80 6.92
N VAL A 106 18.72 -1.95 8.21
CA VAL A 106 19.54 -0.97 8.96
C VAL A 106 20.93 -0.87 8.36
N ARG A 107 21.59 -2.01 8.08
CA ARG A 107 22.92 -2.03 7.48
C ARG A 107 22.93 -1.35 6.09
N PHE A 108 21.96 -1.70 5.25
CA PHE A 108 21.83 -1.07 3.93
C PHE A 108 21.69 0.45 4.05
N LEU A 109 20.85 0.94 4.94
CA LEU A 109 20.66 2.38 5.13
C LEU A 109 21.90 3.07 5.71
N GLN A 110 22.62 2.42 6.63
CA GLN A 110 23.90 2.92 7.15
C GLN A 110 24.96 3.03 6.05
N ASP A 111 25.07 2.02 5.18
CA ASP A 111 25.99 2.02 4.04
C ASP A 111 25.66 3.17 3.06
N GLN A 112 24.36 3.41 2.79
CA GLN A 112 23.95 4.54 1.96
C GLN A 112 24.29 5.91 2.60
N LEU A 113 24.09 6.05 3.92
CA LEU A 113 24.39 7.28 4.65
C LEU A 113 25.91 7.52 4.79
N ALA A 114 26.71 6.48 4.74
CA ALA A 114 28.17 6.61 4.80
C ALA A 114 28.78 7.26 3.54
N VAL A 115 28.12 7.12 2.38
CA VAL A 115 28.64 7.59 1.09
C VAL A 115 27.83 8.74 0.48
N ASN A 116 26.66 9.06 1.02
CA ASN A 116 25.79 10.13 0.51
C ASN A 116 25.57 11.23 1.55
N ASP A 117 25.52 12.47 1.11
CA ASP A 117 25.20 13.61 1.97
C ASP A 117 23.72 13.61 2.34
N GLY A 118 23.43 13.47 3.63
CA GLY A 118 22.07 13.39 4.15
C GLY A 118 21.24 14.65 3.89
N LYS A 119 21.85 15.83 3.83
CA LYS A 119 21.15 17.08 3.47
C LYS A 119 20.73 17.06 1.99
N SER A 120 21.62 16.64 1.11
CA SER A 120 21.29 16.48 -0.32
C SER A 120 20.19 15.45 -0.55
N MET A 121 20.15 14.37 0.22
CA MET A 121 19.07 13.38 0.16
C MET A 121 17.71 14.01 0.55
N ILE A 122 17.66 14.81 1.60
CA ILE A 122 16.45 15.52 2.03
C ILE A 122 16.00 16.53 0.97
N GLU A 123 16.94 17.27 0.35
CA GLU A 123 16.62 18.22 -0.73
C GLU A 123 16.14 17.50 -1.99
N THR A 124 16.70 16.33 -2.32
CA THR A 124 16.19 15.48 -3.40
C THR A 124 14.73 15.09 -3.16
N LYS A 125 14.40 14.61 -1.96
CA LYS A 125 13.01 14.34 -1.59
C LYS A 125 12.13 15.58 -1.78
N ARG A 126 12.56 16.74 -1.31
CA ARG A 126 11.80 17.99 -1.43
C ARG A 126 11.51 18.32 -2.89
N LEU A 127 12.51 18.22 -3.77
CA LEU A 127 12.37 18.50 -5.20
C LEU A 127 11.42 17.51 -5.89
N MET A 128 11.52 16.22 -5.57
CA MET A 128 10.66 15.17 -6.12
C MET A 128 9.21 15.30 -5.66
N ASN A 129 8.98 15.66 -4.39
CA ASN A 129 7.63 15.72 -3.82
C ASN A 129 6.91 17.05 -4.07
N ALA A 130 7.63 18.15 -4.28
CA ALA A 130 7.02 19.47 -4.48
C ALA A 130 5.93 19.48 -5.57
N PRO A 131 6.14 18.97 -6.79
CA PRO A 131 5.12 18.96 -7.83
C PRO A 131 3.97 17.98 -7.57
N LEU A 132 4.15 17.00 -6.66
CA LEU A 132 3.16 15.95 -6.40
C LEU A 132 2.26 16.27 -5.20
N ARG A 133 2.70 17.14 -4.31
CA ARG A 133 2.09 17.39 -3.01
C ARG A 133 0.61 17.75 -3.09
N ASP A 134 0.27 18.76 -3.86
CA ASP A 134 -1.09 19.28 -3.90
C ASP A 134 -2.06 18.25 -4.53
N GLY A 135 -1.63 17.57 -5.58
CA GLY A 135 -2.40 16.48 -6.18
C GLY A 135 -2.64 15.32 -5.21
N ARG A 136 -1.64 14.97 -4.40
CA ARG A 136 -1.78 13.95 -3.34
C ARG A 136 -2.77 14.37 -2.26
N LEU A 137 -2.76 15.63 -1.83
CA LEU A 137 -3.71 16.14 -0.83
C LEU A 137 -5.15 16.18 -1.37
N VAL A 138 -5.34 16.62 -2.61
CA VAL A 138 -6.65 16.58 -3.28
C VAL A 138 -7.16 15.14 -3.42
N ALA A 139 -6.28 14.21 -3.77
CA ALA A 139 -6.64 12.79 -3.88
C ALA A 139 -7.11 12.19 -2.54
N VAL A 140 -6.58 12.66 -1.41
CA VAL A 140 -7.07 12.25 -0.08
C VAL A 140 -8.51 12.70 0.14
N VAL A 141 -8.84 13.95 -0.23
CA VAL A 141 -10.20 14.49 -0.08
C VAL A 141 -11.18 13.75 -0.99
N ASN A 142 -10.83 13.59 -2.27
CA ASN A 142 -11.65 12.85 -3.23
C ASN A 142 -11.92 11.40 -2.81
N ALA A 143 -10.93 10.74 -2.20
CA ALA A 143 -11.10 9.39 -1.69
C ALA A 143 -12.08 9.33 -0.50
N ILE A 144 -12.07 10.36 0.37
CA ILE A 144 -13.01 10.47 1.49
C ILE A 144 -14.45 10.64 0.97
N ASP A 145 -14.65 11.52 -0.01
CA ASP A 145 -15.97 11.77 -0.60
C ASP A 145 -16.52 10.51 -1.28
N ALA A 146 -15.71 9.88 -2.13
CA ALA A 146 -16.10 8.64 -2.79
C ALA A 146 -16.39 7.49 -1.80
N LEU A 147 -15.62 7.40 -0.71
CA LEU A 147 -15.86 6.42 0.34
C LEU A 147 -17.17 6.70 1.08
N ALA A 148 -17.47 7.97 1.37
CA ALA A 148 -18.73 8.38 2.01
C ALA A 148 -19.94 8.00 1.16
N GLU A 149 -19.89 8.18 -0.16
CA GLU A 149 -20.93 7.73 -1.08
C GLU A 149 -21.16 6.22 -0.99
N ARG A 150 -20.08 5.40 -0.96
CA ARG A 150 -20.20 3.94 -0.81
C ARG A 150 -20.83 3.53 0.51
N PHE A 151 -20.59 4.27 1.60
CA PHE A 151 -21.27 4.03 2.89
C PHE A 151 -22.76 4.39 2.85
N VAL A 152 -23.11 5.51 2.22
CA VAL A 152 -24.52 5.91 2.06
C VAL A 152 -25.31 4.90 1.22
N GLU A 153 -24.67 4.26 0.25
CA GLU A 153 -25.27 3.21 -0.59
C GLU A 153 -25.37 1.84 0.09
N ASP A 154 -24.90 1.70 1.33
CA ASP A 154 -24.75 0.41 2.03
C ASP A 154 -23.92 -0.63 1.24
N ALA A 155 -22.99 -0.18 0.42
CA ALA A 155 -22.25 -1.04 -0.49
C ALA A 155 -21.47 -2.14 0.24
N GLN A 156 -20.82 -1.80 1.34
CA GLN A 156 -20.08 -2.75 2.18
C GLN A 156 -20.99 -3.82 2.74
N LYS A 157 -22.11 -3.43 3.36
CA LYS A 157 -23.08 -4.35 3.95
C LYS A 157 -23.59 -5.34 2.90
N LYS A 158 -23.97 -4.84 1.73
CA LYS A 158 -24.41 -5.68 0.60
C LYS A 158 -23.33 -6.69 0.20
N ARG A 159 -22.07 -6.24 0.05
CA ARG A 159 -20.96 -7.15 -0.33
C ARG A 159 -20.63 -8.17 0.75
N PHE A 160 -20.72 -7.81 2.04
CA PHE A 160 -20.57 -8.77 3.12
C PHE A 160 -21.68 -9.82 3.15
N GLU A 161 -22.94 -9.40 2.95
CA GLU A 161 -24.09 -10.31 2.86
C GLU A 161 -23.97 -11.26 1.67
N ASP A 162 -23.58 -10.75 0.49
CA ASP A 162 -23.34 -11.56 -0.71
C ASP A 162 -22.22 -12.59 -0.48
N LYS A 163 -21.12 -12.15 0.12
CA LYS A 163 -19.99 -13.02 0.42
C LYS A 163 -20.35 -14.09 1.45
N LYS A 164 -21.13 -13.73 2.48
CA LYS A 164 -21.64 -14.67 3.48
C LYS A 164 -22.51 -15.74 2.83
N LYS A 165 -23.47 -15.34 1.99
CA LYS A 165 -24.33 -16.28 1.23
C LYS A 165 -23.51 -17.21 0.33
N PHE A 166 -22.51 -16.67 -0.36
CA PHE A 166 -21.62 -17.46 -1.19
C PHE A 166 -20.86 -18.51 -0.39
N LEU A 167 -20.33 -18.13 0.77
CA LEU A 167 -19.59 -19.03 1.66
C LEU A 167 -20.51 -20.08 2.30
N GLU A 168 -21.71 -19.72 2.71
CA GLU A 168 -22.70 -20.65 3.27
C GLU A 168 -23.17 -21.72 2.24
N GLY A 169 -23.09 -21.39 0.94
CA GLY A 169 -23.39 -22.31 -0.15
C GLY A 169 -22.23 -23.22 -0.56
N THR A 170 -21.05 -23.08 0.04
CA THR A 170 -19.87 -23.90 -0.27
C THR A 170 -19.45 -24.73 0.95
N GLU A 171 -19.15 -26.02 0.73
CA GLU A 171 -18.74 -26.97 1.78
C GLU A 171 -17.48 -26.55 2.57
N TYR A 172 -16.71 -25.59 2.03
CA TYR A 172 -15.46 -25.04 2.62
C TYR A 172 -15.61 -23.67 3.31
N ALA A 173 -16.84 -23.22 3.52
CA ALA A 173 -17.11 -21.87 4.00
C ALA A 173 -16.46 -21.53 5.36
N ILE A 174 -16.41 -22.49 6.26
CA ILE A 174 -15.91 -22.29 7.65
C ILE A 174 -14.39 -22.22 7.69
N GLU A 175 -13.69 -23.10 6.99
CA GLU A 175 -12.21 -23.13 6.98
C GLU A 175 -11.62 -21.87 6.31
N PHE A 176 -12.21 -21.40 5.22
CA PHE A 176 -11.73 -20.23 4.52
C PHE A 176 -11.86 -18.94 5.32
N PHE A 177 -12.91 -18.80 6.11
CA PHE A 177 -13.14 -17.62 6.96
C PHE A 177 -12.16 -17.56 8.13
N VAL A 178 -11.88 -18.70 8.76
CA VAL A 178 -10.94 -18.79 9.89
C VAL A 178 -9.49 -18.59 9.45
N LEU A 179 -9.09 -19.09 8.28
CA LEU A 179 -7.71 -18.99 7.79
C LEU A 179 -7.34 -17.61 7.21
N ASN A 180 -8.32 -16.86 6.70
CA ASN A 180 -8.04 -15.58 6.03
C ASN A 180 -8.49 -14.33 6.80
N TYR A 181 -9.31 -14.46 7.83
CA TYR A 181 -9.89 -13.35 8.58
C TYR A 181 -9.98 -13.61 10.10
N GLY A 182 -9.41 -14.72 10.59
CA GLY A 182 -9.26 -14.97 12.02
C GLY A 182 -8.27 -13.98 12.62
N TYR A 183 -8.70 -13.27 13.65
CA TYR A 183 -7.89 -12.40 14.50
C TYR A 183 -6.88 -13.21 15.31
#